data_ad0f454a23fd830ab684bea02e1e7ffd
#
_entry.id   ad0f454a23fd830ab684bea02e1e7ffd
#
_cell.length_a   1.000
_cell.length_b   1.000
_cell.length_c   1.000
_cell.angle_alpha   90.00
_cell.angle_beta   90.00
_cell.angle_gamma   90.00
#
_symmetry.space_group_name_H-M   'P 1'
#
loop_
_entity.id
_entity.type
_entity.pdbx_description
1 polymer ?
#
loop_
_entity_poly.entity_id
_entity_poly.type
_entity_poly.pdbx_seq_one_letter_code
_entity_poly.pdbx_strand_id
1 'polypeptide(L)'
;MRICGYCIMGNHWHLLLWPREDGDLSAFMRWISLTHTQRYHASHGTVGIGHLYQGRFKSFPVQDDSHYLTVLRYIETNPLRAGLVADAGDWPWSSLAVRQGYDCPFALSDGPVELPSNWAGLLRTDFNETELDHIEKSVKRGAPFGQTNWTDRTASRLRLQSTLRPRGRPRKSTGHEWH
;
A
#
# COMPACT_ATOMS: atom_id res chain seq x y z
N MET A 1 -15.59 3.27 -3.78
CA MET A 1 -14.18 2.82 -3.77
C MET A 1 -13.96 1.83 -4.90
N ARG A 2 -12.89 1.97 -5.70
CA ARG A 2 -12.46 0.98 -6.70
C ARG A 2 -11.24 0.25 -6.17
N ILE A 3 -11.20 -1.07 -6.32
CA ILE A 3 -10.06 -1.91 -5.90
C ILE A 3 -9.29 -2.26 -7.17
N CYS A 4 -8.07 -1.75 -7.29
CA CYS A 4 -7.22 -1.93 -8.47
C CYS A 4 -6.20 -3.06 -8.28
N GLY A 5 -5.84 -3.36 -7.04
CA GLY A 5 -4.95 -4.46 -6.70
C GLY A 5 -4.97 -4.77 -5.22
N TYR A 6 -4.63 -5.99 -4.88
CA TYR A 6 -4.53 -6.42 -3.48
C TYR A 6 -3.60 -7.62 -3.30
N CYS A 7 -3.14 -7.78 -2.08
CA CYS A 7 -2.52 -9.01 -1.60
C CYS A 7 -2.83 -9.18 -0.12
N ILE A 8 -3.42 -10.32 0.24
CA ILE A 8 -3.74 -10.69 1.63
C ILE A 8 -2.67 -11.66 2.10
N MET A 9 -1.93 -11.24 3.11
CA MET A 9 -0.88 -12.02 3.77
C MET A 9 -1.39 -12.59 5.09
N GLY A 10 -0.65 -13.48 5.71
CA GLY A 10 -1.07 -14.14 6.96
C GLY A 10 -1.33 -13.21 8.15
N ASN A 11 -0.69 -12.04 8.20
CA ASN A 11 -0.78 -11.09 9.32
C ASN A 11 -0.98 -9.64 8.91
N HIS A 12 -1.02 -9.35 7.62
CA HIS A 12 -1.28 -8.02 7.07
C HIS A 12 -1.82 -8.14 5.64
N TRP A 13 -2.22 -7.03 5.06
CA TRP A 13 -2.70 -6.96 3.70
C TRP A 13 -2.31 -5.62 3.05
N HIS A 14 -2.19 -5.64 1.73
CA HIS A 14 -1.92 -4.49 0.90
C HIS A 14 -3.09 -4.27 -0.05
N LEU A 15 -3.51 -3.02 -0.23
CA LEU A 15 -4.57 -2.64 -1.15
C LEU A 15 -4.10 -1.47 -2.02
N LEU A 16 -4.33 -1.56 -3.32
CA LEU A 16 -4.24 -0.44 -4.25
C LEU A 16 -5.66 0.02 -4.56
N LEU A 17 -6.01 1.18 -4.03
CA LEU A 17 -7.37 1.70 -4.03
C LEU A 17 -7.46 3.00 -4.84
N TRP A 18 -8.53 3.15 -5.59
CA TRP A 18 -8.84 4.37 -6.31
C TRP A 18 -10.16 4.97 -5.78
N PRO A 19 -10.08 6.00 -4.92
CA PRO A 19 -11.25 6.70 -4.41
C PRO A 19 -12.03 7.38 -5.56
N ARG A 20 -13.35 7.47 -5.43
CA ARG A 20 -14.19 8.26 -6.33
C ARG A 20 -14.31 9.70 -5.85
N GLU A 21 -14.39 9.87 -4.52
CA GLU A 21 -14.63 11.14 -3.85
C GLU A 21 -13.76 11.26 -2.59
N ASP A 22 -13.66 12.47 -2.08
CA ASP A 22 -13.01 12.73 -0.79
C ASP A 22 -13.76 12.02 0.34
N GLY A 23 -12.99 11.41 1.24
CA GLY A 23 -13.54 10.65 2.36
C GLY A 23 -13.77 9.15 2.09
N ASP A 24 -13.89 8.74 0.83
CA ASP A 24 -14.12 7.34 0.43
C ASP A 24 -13.12 6.37 1.06
N LEU A 25 -11.84 6.74 1.07
CA LEU A 25 -10.79 5.90 1.65
C LEU A 25 -11.04 5.65 3.13
N SER A 26 -11.33 6.70 3.88
CA SER A 26 -11.58 6.58 5.32
C SER A 26 -12.84 5.78 5.63
N ALA A 27 -13.92 5.99 4.88
CA ALA A 27 -15.16 5.26 5.01
C ALA A 27 -14.98 3.77 4.71
N PHE A 28 -14.30 3.46 3.60
CA PHE A 28 -14.02 2.08 3.19
C PHE A 28 -13.12 1.36 4.21
N MET A 29 -12.04 2.00 4.65
CA MET A 29 -11.11 1.42 5.60
C MET A 29 -11.75 1.18 6.97
N ARG A 30 -12.61 2.10 7.41
CA ARG A 30 -13.41 1.92 8.63
C ARG A 30 -14.34 0.72 8.50
N TRP A 31 -15.07 0.63 7.40
CA TRP A 31 -16.02 -0.45 7.15
C TRP A 31 -15.32 -1.82 7.12
N ILE A 32 -14.25 -1.96 6.32
CA ILE A 32 -13.57 -3.25 6.17
C ILE A 32 -12.90 -3.69 7.48
N SER A 33 -12.23 -2.76 8.19
CA SER A 33 -11.55 -3.08 9.45
C SER A 33 -12.54 -3.49 10.53
N LEU A 34 -13.67 -2.79 10.65
CA LEU A 34 -14.70 -3.12 11.63
C LEU A 34 -15.35 -4.46 11.31
N THR A 35 -15.78 -4.66 10.07
CA THR A 35 -16.42 -5.91 9.62
C THR A 35 -15.51 -7.10 9.81
N HIS A 36 -14.23 -6.98 9.43
CA HIS A 36 -13.26 -8.05 9.61
C HIS A 36 -13.04 -8.35 11.09
N THR A 37 -12.86 -7.35 11.94
CA THR A 37 -12.70 -7.53 13.38
C THR A 37 -13.87 -8.27 14.00
N GLN A 38 -15.10 -7.84 13.69
CA GLN A 38 -16.31 -8.48 14.23
C GLN A 38 -16.43 -9.94 13.78
N ARG A 39 -16.23 -10.22 12.50
CA ARG A 39 -16.29 -11.58 11.95
C ARG A 39 -15.18 -12.47 12.49
N TYR A 40 -13.97 -11.95 12.61
CA TYR A 40 -12.83 -12.69 13.17
C TYR A 40 -13.10 -13.10 14.62
N HIS A 41 -13.48 -12.15 15.48
CA HIS A 41 -13.76 -12.45 16.87
C HIS A 41 -14.94 -13.41 17.04
N ALA A 42 -15.98 -13.29 16.24
CA ALA A 42 -17.12 -14.20 16.27
C ALA A 42 -16.72 -15.64 15.87
N SER A 43 -15.92 -15.77 14.80
CA SER A 43 -15.50 -17.10 14.31
C SER A 43 -14.46 -17.80 15.18
N HIS A 44 -13.67 -17.02 15.94
CA HIS A 44 -12.61 -17.56 16.83
C HIS A 44 -13.00 -17.58 18.31
N GLY A 45 -14.25 -17.20 18.66
CA GLY A 45 -14.69 -17.16 20.06
C GLY A 45 -13.92 -16.16 20.93
N THR A 46 -13.37 -15.11 20.33
CA THR A 46 -12.50 -14.11 20.99
C THR A 46 -13.18 -12.77 21.19
N VAL A 47 -14.51 -12.73 21.22
CA VAL A 47 -15.29 -11.50 21.49
C VAL A 47 -14.90 -10.94 22.85
N GLY A 48 -14.47 -9.67 22.89
CA GLY A 48 -14.03 -8.99 24.11
C GLY A 48 -12.54 -9.13 24.46
N ILE A 49 -11.75 -9.85 23.67
CA ILE A 49 -10.30 -10.10 23.93
C ILE A 49 -9.40 -9.03 23.28
N GLY A 50 -9.83 -7.77 23.18
CA GLY A 50 -8.95 -6.69 22.71
C GLY A 50 -8.98 -6.44 21.20
N HIS A 51 -7.92 -5.81 20.68
CA HIS A 51 -7.89 -5.33 19.30
C HIS A 51 -7.27 -6.35 18.33
N LEU A 52 -7.93 -6.61 17.21
CA LEU A 52 -7.37 -7.42 16.11
C LEU A 52 -6.24 -6.69 15.39
N TYR A 53 -6.40 -5.39 15.15
CA TYR A 53 -5.41 -4.57 14.48
C TYR A 53 -4.57 -3.77 15.49
N GLN A 54 -3.25 -3.78 15.31
CA GLN A 54 -2.29 -3.11 16.21
C GLN A 54 -2.27 -1.58 16.08
N GLY A 55 -3.06 -1.01 15.16
CA GLY A 55 -3.09 0.43 14.93
C GLY A 55 -3.93 0.82 13.73
N ARG A 56 -3.85 2.11 13.38
CA ARG A 56 -4.53 2.62 12.19
C ARG A 56 -3.88 2.06 10.93
N PHE A 57 -4.68 1.91 9.86
CA PHE A 57 -4.16 1.63 8.53
C PHE A 57 -3.15 2.70 8.10
N LYS A 58 -2.14 2.30 7.37
CA LYS A 58 -1.18 3.20 6.73
C LYS A 58 -1.59 3.37 5.28
N SER A 59 -1.51 4.58 4.77
CA SER A 59 -1.77 4.86 3.36
C SER A 59 -0.85 5.96 2.86
N PHE A 60 -0.61 5.97 1.57
CA PHE A 60 0.11 7.03 0.89
C PHE A 60 -0.47 7.22 -0.52
N PRO A 61 -0.47 8.46 -1.04
CA PRO A 61 -0.84 8.74 -2.41
C PRO A 61 0.19 8.20 -3.39
N VAL A 62 -0.28 7.69 -4.51
CA VAL A 62 0.55 7.18 -5.61
C VAL A 62 0.28 8.01 -6.86
N GLN A 63 1.31 8.39 -7.59
CA GLN A 63 1.17 9.06 -8.89
C GLN A 63 0.63 8.07 -9.93
N ASP A 64 -0.28 8.53 -10.78
CA ASP A 64 -1.00 7.75 -11.78
C ASP A 64 -0.21 7.60 -13.10
N ASP A 65 0.98 7.08 -13.00
CA ASP A 65 1.91 6.79 -14.10
C ASP A 65 2.65 5.47 -13.83
N SER A 66 3.90 5.35 -14.25
CA SER A 66 4.75 4.18 -13.96
C SER A 66 4.87 3.86 -12.46
N HIS A 67 4.72 4.86 -11.58
CA HIS A 67 4.73 4.63 -10.13
C HIS A 67 3.53 3.81 -9.66
N TYR A 68 2.37 3.96 -10.32
CA TYR A 68 1.21 3.10 -10.06
C TYR A 68 1.55 1.63 -10.36
N LEU A 69 2.18 1.35 -11.51
CA LEU A 69 2.58 -0.01 -11.87
C LEU A 69 3.64 -0.57 -10.91
N THR A 70 4.57 0.27 -10.46
CA THR A 70 5.57 -0.11 -9.45
C THR A 70 4.92 -0.52 -8.14
N VAL A 71 3.91 0.23 -7.66
CA VAL A 71 3.17 -0.12 -6.43
C VAL A 71 2.35 -1.39 -6.63
N LEU A 72 1.67 -1.55 -7.75
CA LEU A 72 0.91 -2.76 -8.04
C LEU A 72 1.83 -3.99 -8.08
N ARG A 73 2.97 -3.89 -8.75
CA ARG A 73 4.02 -4.93 -8.76
C ARG A 73 4.50 -5.24 -7.35
N TYR A 74 4.78 -4.24 -6.53
CA TYR A 74 5.17 -4.43 -5.13
C TYR A 74 4.12 -5.21 -4.34
N ILE A 75 2.84 -4.91 -4.53
CA ILE A 75 1.72 -5.58 -3.86
C ILE A 75 1.61 -7.03 -4.31
N GLU A 76 1.61 -7.29 -5.62
CA GLU A 76 1.39 -8.62 -6.18
C GLU A 76 2.59 -9.57 -5.99
N THR A 77 3.81 -9.03 -5.86
CA THR A 77 5.01 -9.84 -5.55
C THR A 77 5.31 -9.97 -4.07
N ASN A 78 4.47 -9.44 -3.18
CA ASN A 78 4.73 -9.48 -1.74
C ASN A 78 4.91 -10.91 -1.18
N PRO A 79 4.10 -11.91 -1.56
CA PRO A 79 4.28 -13.30 -1.09
C PRO A 79 5.60 -13.92 -1.57
N LEU A 80 6.00 -13.64 -2.82
CA LEU A 80 7.29 -14.09 -3.36
C LEU A 80 8.46 -13.49 -2.57
N ARG A 81 8.45 -12.16 -2.33
CA ARG A 81 9.49 -11.48 -1.54
C ARG A 81 9.52 -11.90 -0.08
N ALA A 82 8.39 -12.34 0.45
CA ALA A 82 8.30 -12.91 1.80
C ALA A 82 8.73 -14.39 1.86
N GLY A 83 9.09 -15.02 0.75
CA GLY A 83 9.51 -16.42 0.68
C GLY A 83 8.36 -17.42 0.92
N LEU A 84 7.11 -17.00 0.74
CA LEU A 84 5.94 -17.85 0.97
C LEU A 84 5.59 -18.71 -0.25
N VAL A 85 5.98 -18.26 -1.44
CA VAL A 85 5.81 -18.96 -2.72
C VAL A 85 7.04 -18.79 -3.59
N ALA A 86 7.24 -19.67 -4.56
CA ALA A 86 8.32 -19.59 -5.54
C ALA A 86 7.96 -18.73 -6.77
N ASP A 87 6.68 -18.62 -7.09
CA ASP A 87 6.15 -17.70 -8.12
C ASP A 87 4.99 -16.91 -7.49
N ALA A 88 4.93 -15.60 -7.79
CA ALA A 88 3.87 -14.73 -7.27
C ALA A 88 2.46 -15.19 -7.69
N GLY A 89 2.35 -15.86 -8.85
CA GLY A 89 1.11 -16.43 -9.35
C GLY A 89 0.57 -17.60 -8.52
N ASP A 90 1.41 -18.24 -7.71
CA ASP A 90 0.99 -19.35 -6.86
C ASP A 90 0.27 -18.88 -5.58
N TRP A 91 0.19 -17.55 -5.34
CA TRP A 91 -0.50 -17.00 -4.17
C TRP A 91 -1.96 -16.68 -4.46
N PRO A 92 -2.92 -17.51 -4.01
CA PRO A 92 -4.32 -17.37 -4.41
C PRO A 92 -5.02 -16.14 -3.82
N TRP A 93 -4.44 -15.52 -2.78
CA TRP A 93 -5.02 -14.39 -2.05
C TRP A 93 -4.52 -13.03 -2.57
N SER A 94 -4.35 -12.92 -3.89
CA SER A 94 -3.87 -11.70 -4.55
C SER A 94 -4.69 -11.34 -5.78
N SER A 95 -4.62 -10.05 -6.18
CA SER A 95 -5.19 -9.60 -7.44
C SER A 95 -4.52 -10.24 -8.66
N LEU A 96 -3.27 -10.70 -8.54
CA LEU A 96 -2.60 -11.46 -9.60
C LEU A 96 -3.33 -12.78 -9.90
N ALA A 97 -3.70 -13.53 -8.88
CA ALA A 97 -4.45 -14.77 -9.05
C ALA A 97 -5.78 -14.53 -9.79
N VAL A 98 -6.50 -13.44 -9.44
CA VAL A 98 -7.73 -13.06 -10.14
C VAL A 98 -7.46 -12.75 -11.62
N ARG A 99 -6.37 -12.04 -11.94
CA ARG A 99 -5.96 -11.77 -13.34
C ARG A 99 -5.60 -13.02 -14.11
N GLN A 100 -5.22 -14.09 -13.41
CA GLN A 100 -4.95 -15.42 -13.99
C GLN A 100 -6.19 -16.31 -14.08
N GLY A 101 -7.38 -15.82 -13.71
CA GLY A 101 -8.64 -16.51 -13.84
C GLY A 101 -9.19 -17.18 -12.57
N TYR A 102 -8.61 -16.89 -11.40
CA TYR A 102 -9.22 -17.30 -10.13
C TYR A 102 -10.48 -16.51 -9.84
N ASP A 103 -11.48 -17.17 -9.28
CA ASP A 103 -12.72 -16.52 -8.88
C ASP A 103 -12.50 -15.48 -7.79
N CYS A 104 -13.19 -14.34 -7.95
CA CYS A 104 -13.17 -13.26 -6.98
C CYS A 104 -14.62 -12.79 -6.74
N PRO A 105 -15.04 -12.63 -5.47
CA PRO A 105 -16.41 -12.21 -5.14
C PRO A 105 -16.71 -10.74 -5.48
N PHE A 106 -15.72 -10.01 -5.98
CA PHE A 106 -15.88 -8.62 -6.43
C PHE A 106 -15.05 -8.37 -7.69
N ALA A 107 -15.47 -7.38 -8.49
CA ALA A 107 -14.73 -7.00 -9.69
C ALA A 107 -13.49 -6.16 -9.34
N LEU A 108 -12.33 -6.51 -9.90
CA LEU A 108 -11.17 -5.63 -9.92
C LEU A 108 -11.41 -4.49 -10.91
N SER A 109 -10.94 -3.31 -10.56
CA SER A 109 -10.90 -2.17 -11.47
C SER A 109 -9.57 -2.17 -12.24
N ASP A 110 -9.61 -1.83 -13.52
CA ASP A 110 -8.40 -1.72 -14.35
C ASP A 110 -7.42 -0.66 -13.83
N GLY A 111 -7.93 0.31 -13.06
CA GLY A 111 -7.11 1.41 -12.53
C GLY A 111 -6.92 2.54 -13.55
N PRO A 112 -6.10 3.56 -13.21
CA PRO A 112 -5.84 4.72 -14.06
C PRO A 112 -4.78 4.46 -15.13
N VAL A 113 -4.04 3.37 -15.03
CA VAL A 113 -2.93 3.00 -15.93
C VAL A 113 -3.16 1.60 -16.45
N GLU A 114 -3.10 1.44 -17.77
CA GLU A 114 -3.22 0.16 -18.43
C GLU A 114 -2.05 -0.77 -18.07
N LEU A 115 -2.37 -2.04 -17.82
CA LEU A 115 -1.34 -3.03 -17.54
C LEU A 115 -0.62 -3.44 -18.82
N PRO A 116 0.72 -3.49 -18.82
CA PRO A 116 1.48 -4.05 -19.93
C PRO A 116 1.06 -5.49 -20.23
N SER A 117 1.05 -5.86 -21.51
CA SER A 117 0.72 -7.23 -21.94
C SER A 117 1.66 -8.30 -21.37
N ASN A 118 2.89 -7.91 -21.03
CA ASN A 118 3.89 -8.78 -20.40
C ASN A 118 3.90 -8.66 -18.86
N TRP A 119 2.81 -8.22 -18.22
CA TRP A 119 2.73 -7.98 -16.79
C TRP A 119 3.26 -9.15 -15.94
N ALA A 120 2.84 -10.37 -16.23
CA ALA A 120 3.32 -11.56 -15.54
C ALA A 120 4.86 -11.75 -15.65
N GLY A 121 5.45 -11.37 -16.77
CA GLY A 121 6.91 -11.38 -16.94
C GLY A 121 7.61 -10.33 -16.07
N LEU A 122 7.02 -9.14 -15.93
CA LEU A 122 7.56 -8.08 -15.08
C LEU A 122 7.54 -8.44 -13.60
N LEU A 123 6.60 -9.26 -13.15
CA LEU A 123 6.54 -9.74 -11.77
C LEU A 123 7.69 -10.69 -11.39
N ARG A 124 8.36 -11.30 -12.39
CA ARG A 124 9.51 -12.19 -12.17
C ARG A 124 10.85 -11.46 -12.14
N THR A 125 10.87 -10.17 -12.47
CA THR A 125 12.08 -9.38 -12.38
C THR A 125 12.24 -8.82 -10.98
N ASP A 126 13.46 -8.76 -10.47
CA ASP A 126 13.72 -8.16 -9.16
C ASP A 126 13.52 -6.65 -9.19
N PHE A 127 13.13 -6.08 -8.06
CA PHE A 127 13.22 -4.64 -7.86
C PHE A 127 14.70 -4.24 -7.77
N ASN A 128 15.04 -3.09 -8.34
CA ASN A 128 16.32 -2.51 -7.97
C ASN A 128 16.22 -1.93 -6.53
N GLU A 129 17.34 -1.88 -5.84
CA GLU A 129 17.42 -1.45 -4.42
C GLU A 129 16.80 -0.07 -4.21
N THR A 130 17.01 0.87 -5.14
CA THR A 130 16.51 2.23 -5.05
C THR A 130 14.98 2.28 -5.14
N GLU A 131 14.38 1.51 -6.03
CA GLU A 131 12.91 1.41 -6.14
C GLU A 131 12.31 0.81 -4.87
N LEU A 132 12.92 -0.27 -4.38
CA LEU A 132 12.45 -0.94 -3.18
C LEU A 132 12.53 -0.02 -1.95
N ASP A 133 13.66 0.64 -1.73
CA ASP A 133 13.85 1.60 -0.66
C ASP A 133 12.84 2.75 -0.72
N HIS A 134 12.57 3.25 -1.92
CA HIS A 134 11.62 4.36 -2.11
C HIS A 134 10.19 3.94 -1.74
N ILE A 135 9.73 2.78 -2.23
CA ILE A 135 8.38 2.30 -1.93
C ILE A 135 8.23 1.92 -0.45
N GLU A 136 9.24 1.26 0.14
CA GLU A 136 9.23 0.94 1.56
C GLU A 136 9.23 2.19 2.46
N LYS A 137 9.92 3.24 2.06
CA LYS A 137 9.87 4.53 2.74
C LYS A 137 8.44 5.10 2.72
N SER A 138 7.76 5.03 1.57
CA SER A 138 6.36 5.46 1.45
C SER A 138 5.43 4.60 2.32
N VAL A 139 5.58 3.28 2.33
CA VAL A 139 4.84 2.36 3.20
C VAL A 139 5.08 2.67 4.69
N LYS A 140 6.34 2.88 5.09
CA LYS A 140 6.71 3.14 6.50
C LYS A 140 6.26 4.51 7.00
N ARG A 141 6.20 5.52 6.12
CA ARG A 141 6.01 6.93 6.50
C ARG A 141 4.69 7.55 6.07
N GLY A 142 3.97 6.94 5.15
CA GLY A 142 2.81 7.56 4.49
C GLY A 142 3.20 8.68 3.52
N ALA A 143 4.43 8.67 3.00
CA ALA A 143 4.93 9.68 2.07
C ALA A 143 4.35 9.43 0.67
N PRO A 144 3.93 10.46 -0.08
CA PRO A 144 3.50 10.29 -1.47
C PRO A 144 4.59 9.63 -2.31
N PHE A 145 4.19 8.68 -3.17
CA PHE A 145 5.07 7.92 -4.05
C PHE A 145 4.89 8.38 -5.50
N GLY A 146 5.90 9.03 -6.04
CA GLY A 146 5.88 9.63 -7.37
C GLY A 146 7.16 10.42 -7.65
N GLN A 147 7.18 11.15 -8.76
CA GLN A 147 8.26 12.07 -9.09
C GLN A 147 8.39 13.16 -8.02
N THR A 148 9.59 13.66 -7.80
CA THR A 148 9.91 14.66 -6.75
C THR A 148 8.95 15.84 -6.74
N ASN A 149 8.76 16.50 -7.89
CA ASN A 149 7.87 17.65 -8.00
C ASN A 149 6.39 17.31 -7.70
N TRP A 150 5.94 16.13 -8.08
CA TRP A 150 4.59 15.66 -7.79
C TRP A 150 4.45 15.32 -6.30
N THR A 151 5.44 14.68 -5.72
CA THR A 151 5.52 14.32 -4.29
C THR A 151 5.41 15.56 -3.42
N ASP A 152 6.21 16.60 -3.70
CA ASP A 152 6.20 17.86 -2.92
C ASP A 152 4.86 18.59 -3.01
N ARG A 153 4.30 18.71 -4.21
CA ARG A 153 2.97 19.32 -4.43
C ARG A 153 1.87 18.55 -3.73
N THR A 154 1.90 17.21 -3.84
CA THR A 154 0.91 16.33 -3.22
C THR A 154 1.02 16.37 -1.70
N ALA A 155 2.23 16.33 -1.16
CA ALA A 155 2.46 16.46 0.28
C ALA A 155 1.95 17.82 0.81
N SER A 156 2.16 18.90 0.08
CA SER A 156 1.65 20.23 0.46
C SER A 156 0.12 20.26 0.43
N ARG A 157 -0.50 19.79 -0.65
CA ARG A 157 -1.96 19.77 -0.80
C ARG A 157 -2.66 18.93 0.27
N LEU A 158 -2.10 17.77 0.63
CA LEU A 158 -2.67 16.82 1.58
C LEU A 158 -2.15 16.97 3.01
N ARG A 159 -1.34 18.00 3.28
CA ARG A 159 -0.73 18.26 4.60
C ARG A 159 0.13 17.10 5.12
N LEU A 160 0.88 16.48 4.20
CA LEU A 160 1.77 15.34 4.47
C LEU A 160 3.26 15.72 4.52
N GLN A 161 3.63 17.00 4.61
CA GLN A 161 5.03 17.46 4.56
C GLN A 161 5.89 16.81 5.65
N SER A 162 5.30 16.48 6.80
CA SER A 162 6.00 15.79 7.89
C SER A 162 6.50 14.40 7.50
N THR A 163 5.85 13.75 6.51
CA THR A 163 6.24 12.41 6.04
C THR A 163 7.52 12.44 5.20
N LEU A 164 7.86 13.58 4.61
CA LEU A 164 9.05 13.78 3.79
C LEU A 164 10.30 14.09 4.63
N ARG A 165 10.14 14.58 5.86
CA ARG A 165 11.27 14.98 6.72
C ARG A 165 12.01 13.76 7.25
N PRO A 166 13.35 13.81 7.42
CA PRO A 166 14.09 12.74 8.10
C PRO A 166 13.55 12.51 9.53
N ARG A 167 13.61 11.25 10.01
CA ARG A 167 13.32 10.96 11.41
C ARG A 167 14.49 11.43 12.27
N GLY A 168 14.20 12.10 13.37
CA GLY A 168 15.18 12.49 14.37
C GLY A 168 14.84 13.84 14.98
N ARG A 169 15.48 14.14 16.10
CA ARG A 169 15.43 15.48 16.72
C ARG A 169 16.13 16.45 15.76
N PRO A 170 15.57 17.64 15.45
CA PRO A 170 16.29 18.67 14.70
C PRO A 170 17.64 18.92 15.36
N ARG A 171 18.72 18.97 14.57
CA ARG A 171 20.02 19.41 15.10
C ARG A 171 19.82 20.80 15.70
N LYS A 172 20.21 21.00 16.94
CA LYS A 172 20.32 22.36 17.52
C LYS A 172 21.26 23.15 16.63
N SER A 173 20.81 24.25 16.07
CA SER A 173 21.69 25.20 15.42
C SER A 173 22.65 25.72 16.49
N THR A 174 23.88 25.29 16.43
CA THR A 174 24.96 25.92 17.17
C THR A 174 25.26 27.23 16.45
N GLY A 175 24.66 28.31 16.90
CA GLY A 175 24.86 29.63 16.32
C GLY A 175 24.09 30.68 17.09
N HIS A 176 24.62 31.10 18.21
CA HIS A 176 24.58 32.51 18.62
C HIS A 176 25.77 32.74 19.54
N GLU A 177 26.83 33.25 18.92
CA GLU A 177 27.82 34.09 19.64
C GLU A 177 27.07 35.35 20.06
N TRP A 178 26.96 35.53 21.37
CA TRP A 178 26.59 36.79 21.96
C TRP A 178 27.85 37.63 22.08
N HIS A 179 27.93 38.75 21.35
CA HIS A 179 28.84 39.83 21.59
C HIS A 179 28.20 40.84 22.59
#